data_1b0489a7ffc2b37ff363f318f9f21d13
#
_entry.id   1b0489a7ffc2b37ff363f318f9f21d13
#
_cell.length_a   1.000
_cell.length_b   1.000
_cell.length_c   1.000
_cell.angle_alpha   90.00
_cell.angle_beta   90.00
_cell.angle_gamma   90.00
#
_symmetry.space_group_name_H-M   'P 1'
#
loop_
_entity.id
_entity.type
_entity.pdbx_description
1 polymer ?
#
loop_
_entity_poly.entity_id
_entity_poly.type
_entity_poly.pdbx_seq_one_letter_code
_entity_poly.pdbx_strand_id
1 'polypeptide(L)'
;MHYKGADQRKEPTTTQRSCTKVGCKVINCPFKYYQSDENTECITLDELRNANASDVPPEYKVNRSQQHFLNFAFPYAKNSKIGGGSVNGKKFKFPAVDPLIQLSPSCTKGECGKAKICYCQHELILPFNETIQIVMTNLGNGAGISHPIHMHGHQFYVMKMGYASQNQVSGILTNMTYNSDIYCDTPQCNDPQWRNQSWNNGNVPGMNMKNPPRKDTIIIPTGGYAVVRIRSDNPGWWFMHCHIEMHLLSGMAMVMNEAPLKLPPHPVDLPKCENLINITRATTWWTGKAFFLFYYMQCFRVQLYRSVV
;
A
#
# COMPACT_ATOMS: atom_id res chain seq x y z
N MET A 1 23.60 -3.46 -12.34
CA MET A 1 22.82 -4.39 -13.21
C MET A 1 22.80 -3.79 -14.61
N HIS A 2 23.27 -4.52 -15.63
CA HIS A 2 23.27 -4.04 -17.01
C HIS A 2 22.32 -4.90 -17.84
N TYR A 3 21.58 -4.27 -18.73
CA TYR A 3 20.73 -4.99 -19.67
C TYR A 3 21.58 -5.58 -20.82
N LYS A 4 21.19 -6.77 -21.31
CA LYS A 4 21.83 -7.38 -22.49
C LYS A 4 21.70 -6.43 -23.68
N GLY A 5 22.83 -6.06 -24.30
CA GLY A 5 22.88 -5.13 -25.42
C GLY A 5 23.09 -3.65 -25.03
N ALA A 6 23.08 -3.32 -23.75
CA ALA A 6 23.46 -1.98 -23.31
C ALA A 6 24.99 -1.79 -23.35
N ASP A 7 25.44 -0.61 -23.75
CA ASP A 7 26.86 -0.26 -23.65
C ASP A 7 27.25 -0.07 -22.20
N GLN A 8 27.98 -1.01 -21.66
CA GLN A 8 28.42 -1.03 -20.25
C GLN A 8 29.42 0.08 -19.91
N ARG A 9 29.98 0.75 -20.90
CA ARG A 9 30.94 1.87 -20.72
C ARG A 9 30.25 3.23 -20.73
N LYS A 10 28.96 3.27 -21.06
CA LYS A 10 28.18 4.50 -21.13
C LYS A 10 27.61 4.83 -19.76
N GLU A 11 28.20 5.79 -19.10
CA GLU A 11 27.67 6.34 -17.85
C GLU A 11 26.39 7.13 -18.08
N PRO A 12 25.49 7.21 -17.07
CA PRO A 12 24.32 8.07 -17.15
C PRO A 12 24.72 9.52 -17.40
N THR A 13 24.03 10.17 -18.31
CA THR A 13 24.29 11.59 -18.65
C THR A 13 23.88 12.55 -17.53
N THR A 14 23.01 12.07 -16.62
CA THR A 14 22.50 12.86 -15.49
C THR A 14 23.02 12.32 -14.16
N THR A 15 23.72 13.14 -13.42
CA THR A 15 24.19 12.85 -12.06
C THR A 15 23.63 13.91 -11.11
N GLN A 16 23.63 13.65 -9.79
CA GLN A 16 23.22 14.64 -8.80
C GLN A 16 24.00 15.96 -8.94
N ARG A 17 25.29 15.86 -9.30
CA ARG A 17 26.15 17.01 -9.55
C ARG A 17 25.74 17.80 -10.82
N SER A 18 25.18 17.15 -11.84
CA SER A 18 24.65 17.83 -13.02
C SER A 18 23.31 18.51 -12.74
N CYS A 19 22.48 17.97 -11.84
CA CYS A 19 21.21 18.57 -11.43
C CYS A 19 21.42 19.96 -10.80
N THR A 20 22.39 20.14 -9.92
CA THR A 20 22.68 21.45 -9.32
C THR A 20 23.05 22.52 -10.32
N LYS A 21 23.61 22.14 -11.48
CA LYS A 21 24.03 23.07 -12.54
C LYS A 21 22.93 23.41 -13.54
N VAL A 22 22.15 22.42 -13.97
CA VAL A 22 21.21 22.55 -15.09
C VAL A 22 19.74 22.46 -14.67
N GLY A 23 19.47 22.15 -13.43
CA GLY A 23 18.14 21.81 -12.93
C GLY A 23 17.71 20.41 -13.30
N CYS A 24 17.02 19.72 -12.40
CA CYS A 24 16.46 18.40 -12.62
C CYS A 24 15.00 18.33 -12.22
N LYS A 25 14.27 17.43 -12.88
CA LYS A 25 12.91 17.03 -12.48
C LYS A 25 12.96 15.60 -12.00
N VAL A 26 12.50 15.37 -10.77
CA VAL A 26 12.42 14.04 -10.15
C VAL A 26 10.97 13.64 -10.01
N ILE A 27 10.64 12.45 -10.46
CA ILE A 27 9.29 11.89 -10.41
C ILE A 27 9.18 10.97 -9.20
N ASN A 28 8.01 10.95 -8.56
CA ASN A 28 7.69 10.04 -7.45
C ASN A 28 8.53 10.31 -6.19
N CYS A 29 8.73 11.57 -5.84
CA CYS A 29 9.37 11.94 -4.59
C CYS A 29 8.45 11.59 -3.39
N PRO A 30 9.01 11.17 -2.25
CA PRO A 30 8.25 10.94 -1.03
C PRO A 30 7.94 12.23 -0.24
N PHE A 31 8.18 13.39 -0.83
CA PHE A 31 7.94 14.74 -0.30
C PHE A 31 7.60 15.69 -1.45
N LYS A 32 7.11 16.88 -1.13
CA LYS A 32 6.62 17.82 -2.13
C LYS A 32 7.71 18.70 -2.76
N TYR A 33 8.72 19.09 -1.98
CA TYR A 33 9.74 20.03 -2.41
C TYR A 33 11.13 19.54 -2.08
N TYR A 34 12.09 19.79 -2.97
CA TYR A 34 13.52 19.79 -2.66
C TYR A 34 13.89 21.10 -1.97
N GLN A 35 15.08 21.15 -1.37
CA GLN A 35 15.64 22.39 -0.84
C GLN A 35 15.81 23.41 -1.97
N SER A 36 15.63 24.68 -1.66
CA SER A 36 15.62 25.74 -2.69
C SER A 36 16.93 25.91 -3.45
N ASP A 37 18.06 25.48 -2.85
CA ASP A 37 19.40 25.54 -3.45
C ASP A 37 19.78 24.30 -4.28
N GLU A 38 18.98 23.24 -4.23
CA GLU A 38 19.25 22.00 -5.00
C GLU A 38 18.92 22.11 -6.49
N ASN A 39 18.27 23.18 -6.94
CA ASN A 39 17.82 23.37 -8.33
C ASN A 39 17.09 22.13 -8.89
N THR A 40 16.30 21.49 -8.03
CA THR A 40 15.59 20.25 -8.34
C THR A 40 14.10 20.42 -8.06
N GLU A 41 13.27 20.09 -9.05
CA GLU A 41 11.82 20.11 -8.95
C GLU A 41 11.29 18.70 -8.74
N CYS A 42 10.39 18.52 -7.78
CA CYS A 42 9.63 17.29 -7.62
C CYS A 42 8.34 17.35 -8.42
N ILE A 43 8.12 16.38 -9.30
CA ILE A 43 6.84 16.16 -9.97
C ILE A 43 6.11 15.07 -9.23
N THR A 44 4.99 15.39 -8.61
CA THR A 44 4.19 14.43 -7.86
C THR A 44 3.40 13.51 -8.80
N LEU A 45 3.05 12.31 -8.34
CA LEU A 45 2.38 11.33 -9.21
C LEU A 45 1.02 11.78 -9.71
N ASP A 46 0.27 12.56 -8.91
CA ASP A 46 -1.03 13.10 -9.29
C ASP A 46 -0.95 14.27 -10.31
N GLU A 47 0.25 14.82 -10.54
CA GLU A 47 0.53 15.78 -11.61
C GLU A 47 0.78 15.10 -12.96
N LEU A 48 1.16 13.82 -12.93
CA LEU A 48 1.41 13.05 -14.15
C LEU A 48 0.11 12.72 -14.90
N ARG A 49 0.26 12.38 -16.17
CA ARG A 49 -0.84 11.94 -17.03
C ARG A 49 -0.52 10.60 -17.66
N ASN A 50 -1.53 9.76 -17.84
CA ASN A 50 -1.41 8.57 -18.65
C ASN A 50 -1.20 8.96 -20.11
N ALA A 51 -0.28 8.30 -20.79
CA ALA A 51 -0.04 8.52 -22.22
C ALA A 51 -1.25 8.12 -23.09
N ASN A 52 -2.05 7.16 -22.63
CA ASN A 52 -3.31 6.79 -23.27
C ASN A 52 -4.45 7.69 -22.77
N ALA A 53 -4.87 8.63 -23.61
CA ALA A 53 -5.92 9.58 -23.29
C ALA A 53 -7.31 8.95 -23.09
N SER A 54 -7.54 7.75 -23.60
CA SER A 54 -8.80 7.00 -23.43
C SER A 54 -8.83 6.18 -22.12
N ASP A 55 -7.71 6.03 -21.44
CA ASP A 55 -7.64 5.33 -20.15
C ASP A 55 -8.08 6.27 -19.02
N VAL A 56 -9.37 6.28 -18.75
CA VAL A 56 -10.01 7.15 -17.76
C VAL A 56 -10.31 6.39 -16.46
N PRO A 57 -10.21 7.05 -15.30
CA PRO A 57 -10.55 6.41 -14.04
C PRO A 57 -12.05 6.07 -13.99
N PRO A 58 -12.44 4.97 -13.33
CA PRO A 58 -13.83 4.62 -13.18
C PRO A 58 -14.57 5.70 -12.38
N GLU A 59 -15.82 5.97 -12.80
CA GLU A 59 -16.67 6.90 -12.10
C GLU A 59 -16.97 6.39 -10.68
N TYR A 60 -16.78 7.23 -9.69
CA TYR A 60 -17.13 6.94 -8.30
C TYR A 60 -18.57 7.38 -8.03
N LYS A 61 -19.46 6.44 -7.91
CA LYS A 61 -20.84 6.70 -7.44
C LYS A 61 -20.84 6.72 -5.93
N VAL A 62 -21.34 7.80 -5.36
CA VAL A 62 -21.34 8.08 -3.92
C VAL A 62 -21.94 6.93 -3.11
N ASN A 63 -21.09 6.01 -2.67
CA ASN A 63 -21.43 4.99 -1.70
C ASN A 63 -20.31 4.90 -0.66
N ARG A 64 -20.62 5.24 0.61
CA ARG A 64 -19.64 5.20 1.70
C ARG A 64 -19.01 3.82 1.88
N SER A 65 -19.71 2.75 1.53
CA SER A 65 -19.21 1.38 1.60
C SER A 65 -18.08 1.08 0.61
N GLN A 66 -17.85 1.96 -0.35
CA GLN A 66 -16.81 1.81 -1.39
C GLN A 66 -15.60 2.71 -1.15
N GLN A 67 -15.59 3.52 -0.09
CA GLN A 67 -14.43 4.31 0.31
C GLN A 67 -13.79 3.70 1.55
N HIS A 68 -12.53 3.37 1.45
CA HIS A 68 -11.77 2.73 2.52
C HIS A 68 -10.54 3.57 2.87
N PHE A 69 -10.32 3.76 4.17
CA PHE A 69 -9.12 4.40 4.70
C PHE A 69 -8.18 3.34 5.27
N LEU A 70 -6.94 3.35 4.79
CA LEU A 70 -5.92 2.37 5.16
C LEU A 70 -4.65 3.10 5.64
N ASN A 71 -4.40 3.08 6.94
CA ASN A 71 -3.21 3.69 7.53
C ASN A 71 -2.08 2.67 7.64
N PHE A 72 -1.03 2.86 6.86
CA PHE A 72 0.18 2.05 6.86
C PHE A 72 1.21 2.71 7.78
N ALA A 73 1.43 2.15 8.95
CA ALA A 73 2.29 2.74 9.97
C ALA A 73 2.86 1.68 10.93
N PHE A 74 3.77 2.11 11.82
CA PHE A 74 4.31 1.32 12.93
C PHE A 74 3.75 1.82 14.28
N PRO A 75 2.44 1.78 14.51
CA PRO A 75 1.85 2.36 15.69
C PRO A 75 2.37 1.68 16.96
N TYR A 76 2.38 2.43 18.06
CA TYR A 76 2.63 1.87 19.38
C TYR A 76 1.53 2.32 20.35
N ALA A 77 1.22 1.46 21.30
CA ALA A 77 0.32 1.76 22.41
C ALA A 77 1.08 1.52 23.71
N LYS A 78 0.96 2.44 24.68
CA LYS A 78 1.73 2.44 25.95
C LYS A 78 1.72 1.11 26.70
N ASN A 79 0.64 0.36 26.60
CA ASN A 79 0.44 -0.90 27.32
C ASN A 79 0.41 -2.13 26.41
N SER A 80 0.83 -1.99 25.14
CA SER A 80 0.86 -3.09 24.18
C SER A 80 2.28 -3.64 24.06
N LYS A 81 2.42 -4.96 24.22
CA LYS A 81 3.63 -5.70 23.88
C LYS A 81 3.71 -5.98 22.36
N ILE A 82 2.65 -5.67 21.61
CA ILE A 82 2.55 -5.87 20.18
C ILE A 82 3.00 -4.57 19.51
N GLY A 83 4.13 -4.63 18.82
CA GLY A 83 4.63 -3.55 17.98
C GLY A 83 4.87 -4.06 16.56
N GLY A 84 5.14 -3.16 15.64
CA GLY A 84 5.52 -3.49 14.26
C GLY A 84 4.59 -2.89 13.22
N GLY A 85 4.88 -3.19 11.95
CA GLY A 85 4.10 -2.71 10.83
C GLY A 85 2.66 -3.21 10.86
N SER A 86 1.74 -2.35 10.50
CA SER A 86 0.32 -2.69 10.50
C SER A 86 -0.45 -1.88 9.46
N VAL A 87 -1.67 -2.32 9.17
CA VAL A 87 -2.68 -1.54 8.44
C VAL A 87 -3.84 -1.30 9.40
N ASN A 88 -4.13 -0.03 9.72
CA ASN A 88 -5.15 0.36 10.69
C ASN A 88 -4.96 -0.33 12.07
N GLY A 89 -3.71 -0.42 12.55
CA GLY A 89 -3.38 -1.08 13.81
C GLY A 89 -3.51 -2.60 13.80
N LYS A 90 -3.89 -3.19 12.68
CA LYS A 90 -3.98 -4.64 12.49
C LYS A 90 -2.68 -5.13 11.89
N LYS A 91 -1.88 -5.80 12.70
CA LYS A 91 -0.67 -6.48 12.29
C LYS A 91 -1.05 -7.78 11.59
N PHE A 92 -0.67 -7.91 10.33
CA PHE A 92 -1.07 -9.06 9.52
C PHE A 92 -0.47 -10.36 10.05
N LYS A 93 -1.34 -11.34 10.29
CA LYS A 93 -0.97 -12.71 10.59
C LYS A 93 -1.06 -13.53 9.32
N PHE A 94 0.08 -14.04 8.86
CA PHE A 94 0.08 -14.95 7.72
C PHE A 94 -0.73 -16.20 8.06
N PRO A 95 -1.67 -16.61 7.21
CA PRO A 95 -2.45 -17.83 7.44
C PRO A 95 -1.52 -19.06 7.38
N ALA A 96 -1.79 -20.05 8.22
CA ALA A 96 -1.01 -21.30 8.25
C ALA A 96 -1.36 -22.24 7.07
N VAL A 97 -2.47 -21.95 6.39
CA VAL A 97 -3.02 -22.71 5.27
C VAL A 97 -3.42 -21.76 4.17
N ASP A 98 -3.62 -22.27 2.97
CA ASP A 98 -4.10 -21.48 1.84
C ASP A 98 -5.47 -20.88 2.17
N PRO A 99 -5.62 -19.53 2.14
CA PRO A 99 -6.87 -18.85 2.46
C PRO A 99 -8.01 -19.16 1.49
N LEU A 100 -7.72 -19.67 0.29
CA LEU A 100 -8.73 -20.14 -0.66
C LEU A 100 -9.37 -21.46 -0.22
N ILE A 101 -8.65 -22.29 0.52
CA ILE A 101 -9.11 -23.62 0.94
C ILE A 101 -9.70 -23.58 2.34
N GLN A 102 -9.17 -22.73 3.20
CA GLN A 102 -9.56 -22.67 4.61
C GLN A 102 -9.63 -21.22 5.10
N LEU A 103 -10.78 -20.83 5.58
CA LEU A 103 -10.97 -19.53 6.24
C LEU A 103 -10.16 -19.51 7.54
N SER A 104 -9.21 -18.59 7.63
CA SER A 104 -8.57 -18.27 8.91
C SER A 104 -9.44 -17.29 9.69
N PRO A 105 -9.39 -17.33 11.03
CA PRO A 105 -10.13 -16.37 11.83
C PRO A 105 -9.68 -14.94 11.50
N SER A 106 -10.64 -14.14 11.03
CA SER A 106 -10.47 -12.71 10.80
C SER A 106 -10.27 -11.97 12.12
N CYS A 107 -9.88 -10.70 12.02
CA CYS A 107 -9.74 -9.84 13.20
C CYS A 107 -11.04 -9.74 13.99
N THR A 108 -11.04 -10.15 15.26
CA THR A 108 -12.23 -10.10 16.11
C THR A 108 -12.49 -8.69 16.64
N LYS A 109 -13.78 -8.32 16.69
CA LYS A 109 -14.19 -7.09 17.39
C LYS A 109 -13.85 -7.24 18.87
N GLY A 110 -13.00 -6.38 19.41
CA GLY A 110 -12.58 -6.41 20.83
C GLY A 110 -11.08 -6.58 21.00
N GLU A 111 -10.42 -7.36 20.18
CA GLU A 111 -8.95 -7.43 20.14
C GLU A 111 -8.35 -6.24 19.38
N CYS A 112 -9.01 -5.82 18.31
CA CYS A 112 -8.66 -4.67 17.48
C CYS A 112 -9.54 -3.46 17.79
N GLY A 113 -9.06 -2.26 17.52
CA GLY A 113 -9.81 -1.03 17.69
C GLY A 113 -8.98 0.22 17.47
N LYS A 114 -9.62 1.39 17.62
CA LYS A 114 -9.03 2.69 17.30
C LYS A 114 -7.69 2.97 18.01
N ALA A 115 -7.55 2.56 19.28
CA ALA A 115 -6.33 2.75 20.06
C ALA A 115 -5.61 1.42 20.38
N LYS A 116 -6.01 0.33 19.77
CA LYS A 116 -5.45 -1.01 20.00
C LYS A 116 -4.64 -1.48 18.78
N ILE A 117 -3.60 -2.24 19.07
CA ILE A 117 -2.84 -2.97 18.06
C ILE A 117 -3.14 -4.45 18.25
N CYS A 118 -3.52 -5.13 17.20
CA CYS A 118 -3.86 -6.55 17.22
C CYS A 118 -3.07 -7.34 16.18
N TYR A 119 -3.06 -8.67 16.32
CA TYR A 119 -2.39 -9.58 15.41
C TYR A 119 -3.40 -10.57 14.84
N CYS A 120 -3.79 -10.38 13.59
CA CYS A 120 -4.87 -11.12 12.96
C CYS A 120 -4.73 -11.14 11.44
N GLN A 121 -5.53 -11.96 10.76
CA GLN A 121 -5.67 -11.89 9.32
C GLN A 121 -6.55 -10.70 8.95
N HIS A 122 -5.92 -9.62 8.50
CA HIS A 122 -6.65 -8.42 8.07
C HIS A 122 -7.21 -8.62 6.67
N GLU A 123 -8.51 -8.65 6.56
CA GLU A 123 -9.27 -8.83 5.33
C GLU A 123 -10.15 -7.61 5.06
N LEU A 124 -10.20 -7.17 3.81
CA LEU A 124 -11.14 -6.19 3.29
C LEU A 124 -11.98 -6.83 2.19
N ILE A 125 -13.29 -6.97 2.43
CA ILE A 125 -14.22 -7.53 1.46
C ILE A 125 -14.66 -6.43 0.50
N LEU A 126 -14.51 -6.68 -0.81
CA LEU A 126 -14.92 -5.76 -1.87
C LEU A 126 -16.06 -6.36 -2.69
N PRO A 127 -17.11 -5.56 -3.04
CA PRO A 127 -18.19 -6.00 -3.90
C PRO A 127 -17.72 -6.19 -5.34
N PHE A 128 -18.45 -6.94 -6.14
CA PHE A 128 -18.15 -7.14 -7.57
C PHE A 128 -18.55 -5.94 -8.42
N ASN A 129 -17.67 -5.57 -9.35
CA ASN A 129 -17.91 -4.60 -10.42
C ASN A 129 -18.28 -3.18 -9.91
N GLU A 130 -17.69 -2.78 -8.80
CA GLU A 130 -17.88 -1.46 -8.20
C GLU A 130 -16.61 -0.61 -8.30
N THR A 131 -16.76 0.70 -8.22
CA THR A 131 -15.62 1.59 -8.11
C THR A 131 -15.24 1.73 -6.65
N ILE A 132 -14.04 1.30 -6.32
CA ILE A 132 -13.49 1.36 -4.96
C ILE A 132 -12.49 2.53 -4.89
N GLN A 133 -12.71 3.43 -3.95
CA GLN A 133 -11.76 4.49 -3.62
C GLN A 133 -11.01 4.13 -2.33
N ILE A 134 -9.71 4.07 -2.41
CA ILE A 134 -8.85 3.76 -1.27
C ILE A 134 -8.02 5.01 -0.95
N VAL A 135 -8.07 5.43 0.31
CA VAL A 135 -7.26 6.50 0.88
C VAL A 135 -6.18 5.85 1.73
N MET A 136 -4.99 5.71 1.16
CA MET A 136 -3.83 5.16 1.85
C MET A 136 -3.14 6.28 2.61
N THR A 137 -2.92 6.12 3.91
CA THR A 137 -2.30 7.13 4.76
C THR A 137 -1.08 6.58 5.47
N ASN A 138 -0.19 7.46 5.92
CA ASN A 138 0.96 7.14 6.76
C ASN A 138 1.04 8.20 7.87
N LEU A 139 0.21 8.03 8.89
CA LEU A 139 -0.07 9.01 9.93
C LEU A 139 -0.04 8.39 11.34
N GLY A 140 -0.08 9.25 12.34
CA GLY A 140 -0.11 8.87 13.74
C GLY A 140 1.28 8.66 14.33
N ASN A 141 1.34 8.14 15.55
CA ASN A 141 2.58 7.98 16.32
C ASN A 141 3.57 6.95 15.74
N GLY A 142 3.14 6.20 14.73
CA GLY A 142 3.97 5.24 13.99
C GLY A 142 4.39 5.73 12.61
N ALA A 143 4.04 6.94 12.22
CA ALA A 143 4.54 7.54 10.99
C ALA A 143 6.02 7.94 11.16
N GLY A 144 6.89 7.47 10.30
CA GLY A 144 8.33 7.76 10.42
C GLY A 144 9.08 7.70 9.11
N ILE A 145 8.71 6.78 8.25
CA ILE A 145 9.30 6.59 6.91
C ILE A 145 8.19 6.38 5.89
N SER A 146 8.48 6.71 4.64
CA SER A 146 7.53 6.48 3.55
C SER A 146 7.44 5.00 3.20
N HIS A 147 6.26 4.56 2.77
CA HIS A 147 5.97 3.15 2.50
C HIS A 147 5.61 2.93 1.04
N PRO A 148 6.39 2.17 0.26
CA PRO A 148 5.97 1.68 -1.05
C PRO A 148 4.90 0.60 -0.87
N ILE A 149 3.65 0.92 -1.18
CA ILE A 149 2.53 -0.01 -1.05
C ILE A 149 2.22 -0.61 -2.41
N HIS A 150 2.27 -1.94 -2.48
CA HIS A 150 1.94 -2.75 -3.64
C HIS A 150 0.60 -3.44 -3.46
N MET A 151 -0.17 -3.47 -4.55
CA MET A 151 -1.49 -4.11 -4.64
C MET A 151 -1.45 -5.17 -5.74
N HIS A 152 -1.71 -6.41 -5.36
CA HIS A 152 -1.86 -7.50 -6.32
C HIS A 152 -3.21 -7.43 -7.04
N GLY A 153 -3.30 -8.03 -8.21
CA GLY A 153 -4.52 -8.19 -8.98
C GLY A 153 -5.03 -6.95 -9.72
N HIS A 154 -4.51 -5.77 -9.40
CA HIS A 154 -4.97 -4.51 -9.96
C HIS A 154 -3.85 -3.54 -10.31
N GLN A 155 -4.17 -2.67 -11.27
CA GLN A 155 -3.50 -1.39 -11.44
C GLN A 155 -4.48 -0.29 -11.04
N PHE A 156 -4.13 0.51 -10.05
CA PHE A 156 -4.96 1.60 -9.57
C PHE A 156 -4.63 2.92 -10.27
N TYR A 157 -5.64 3.77 -10.39
CA TYR A 157 -5.48 5.15 -10.83
C TYR A 157 -5.07 6.03 -9.64
N VAL A 158 -3.98 6.79 -9.78
CA VAL A 158 -3.52 7.73 -8.76
C VAL A 158 -4.28 9.05 -8.91
N MET A 159 -5.25 9.28 -8.02
CA MET A 159 -6.16 10.40 -8.10
C MET A 159 -5.62 11.64 -7.41
N LYS A 160 -4.91 11.50 -6.28
CA LYS A 160 -4.39 12.60 -5.48
C LYS A 160 -3.27 12.13 -4.56
N MET A 161 -2.29 13.00 -4.37
CA MET A 161 -1.27 12.87 -3.33
C MET A 161 -1.43 14.00 -2.31
N GLY A 162 -1.33 13.68 -1.02
CA GLY A 162 -1.23 14.65 0.06
C GLY A 162 0.07 14.47 0.81
N TYR A 163 0.71 15.56 1.17
CA TYR A 163 2.03 15.57 1.80
C TYR A 163 1.96 16.19 3.19
N ALA A 164 2.91 15.83 4.06
CA ALA A 164 3.15 16.54 5.30
C ALA A 164 3.52 18.01 5.04
N SER A 165 3.33 18.85 6.03
CA SER A 165 3.86 20.21 6.00
C SER A 165 5.38 20.18 5.92
N GLN A 166 5.95 21.00 5.05
CA GLN A 166 7.37 21.04 4.76
C GLN A 166 7.86 22.49 4.71
N ASN A 167 9.00 22.76 5.31
CA ASN A 167 9.67 24.03 5.13
C ASN A 167 10.32 24.06 3.74
N GLN A 168 9.91 25.00 2.90
CA GLN A 168 10.39 25.07 1.50
C GLN A 168 11.86 25.42 1.37
N VAL A 169 12.43 26.16 2.35
CA VAL A 169 13.83 26.56 2.32
C VAL A 169 14.76 25.42 2.75
N SER A 170 14.44 24.78 3.89
CA SER A 170 15.26 23.70 4.44
C SER A 170 14.92 22.30 3.93
N GLY A 171 13.79 22.13 3.24
CA GLY A 171 13.30 20.81 2.84
C GLY A 171 12.81 19.94 3.99
N ILE A 172 12.87 20.42 5.25
CA ILE A 172 12.54 19.62 6.44
C ILE A 172 11.04 19.50 6.60
N LEU A 173 10.54 18.28 6.83
CA LEU A 173 9.15 18.02 7.21
C LEU A 173 8.89 18.54 8.62
N THR A 174 7.89 19.38 8.79
CA THR A 174 7.58 20.02 10.08
C THR A 174 6.62 19.23 10.93
N ASN A 175 5.80 18.36 10.33
CA ASN A 175 4.88 17.48 11.03
C ASN A 175 4.66 16.18 10.27
N MET A 176 5.22 15.09 10.76
CA MET A 176 5.16 13.77 10.12
C MET A 176 4.01 12.88 10.62
N THR A 177 3.35 13.28 11.70
CA THR A 177 2.30 12.46 12.34
C THR A 177 0.88 12.92 12.00
N TYR A 178 0.75 14.08 11.38
CA TYR A 178 -0.50 14.79 11.14
C TYR A 178 -0.60 15.28 9.70
N ASN A 179 -1.81 15.30 9.18
CA ASN A 179 -2.14 15.90 7.89
C ASN A 179 -3.37 16.79 8.02
N SER A 180 -3.39 17.95 7.33
CA SER A 180 -4.50 18.91 7.39
C SER A 180 -5.81 18.34 6.88
N ASP A 181 -5.77 17.42 5.94
CA ASP A 181 -6.94 16.83 5.28
C ASP A 181 -7.52 15.64 6.03
N ILE A 182 -6.68 14.95 6.83
CA ILE A 182 -7.04 13.72 7.53
C ILE A 182 -7.22 13.97 9.04
N TYR A 183 -8.26 13.39 9.60
CA TYR A 183 -8.53 13.34 11.02
C TYR A 183 -8.20 11.95 11.56
N CYS A 184 -7.46 11.91 12.68
CA CYS A 184 -7.19 10.72 13.46
C CYS A 184 -7.68 10.98 14.90
N ASP A 185 -8.61 10.17 15.41
CA ASP A 185 -9.16 10.37 16.73
C ASP A 185 -8.28 9.80 17.87
N THR A 186 -7.29 9.01 17.50
CA THR A 186 -6.29 8.46 18.44
C THR A 186 -4.86 8.65 17.92
N PRO A 187 -3.85 8.66 18.82
CA PRO A 187 -2.44 8.79 18.38
C PRO A 187 -1.97 7.70 17.43
N GLN A 188 -2.59 6.52 17.41
CA GLN A 188 -2.25 5.41 16.51
C GLN A 188 -2.77 5.64 15.09
N CYS A 189 -3.79 6.49 14.94
CA CYS A 189 -4.48 6.71 13.67
C CYS A 189 -5.00 5.42 13.00
N ASN A 190 -5.59 4.52 13.78
CA ASN A 190 -6.13 3.24 13.27
C ASN A 190 -7.47 3.39 12.55
N ASP A 191 -8.09 4.56 12.62
CA ASP A 191 -9.38 4.89 12.02
C ASP A 191 -9.33 6.28 11.38
N PRO A 192 -8.47 6.48 10.36
CA PRO A 192 -8.37 7.75 9.67
C PRO A 192 -9.65 8.04 8.89
N GLN A 193 -9.98 9.31 8.77
CA GLN A 193 -11.12 9.80 7.99
C GLN A 193 -10.86 11.21 7.47
N TRP A 194 -11.65 11.67 6.51
CA TRP A 194 -11.55 13.05 6.07
C TRP A 194 -11.90 14.02 7.20
N ARG A 195 -11.09 15.03 7.38
CA ARG A 195 -11.42 16.15 8.27
C ARG A 195 -12.62 16.92 7.76
N ASN A 196 -12.68 17.18 6.45
CA ASN A 196 -13.86 17.73 5.82
C ASN A 196 -14.82 16.60 5.41
N GLN A 197 -15.91 16.46 6.15
CA GLN A 197 -16.91 15.39 5.96
C GLN A 197 -17.61 15.45 4.58
N SER A 198 -17.60 16.59 3.89
CA SER A 198 -18.15 16.68 2.53
C SER A 198 -17.38 15.81 1.52
N TRP A 199 -16.10 15.48 1.79
CA TRP A 199 -15.27 14.64 0.94
C TRP A 199 -15.61 13.15 1.04
N ASN A 200 -16.46 12.77 1.98
CA ASN A 200 -16.97 11.40 2.10
C ASN A 200 -17.82 10.97 0.90
N ASN A 201 -18.25 11.91 0.07
CA ASN A 201 -18.93 11.63 -1.19
C ASN A 201 -17.97 11.24 -2.34
N GLY A 202 -16.68 11.12 -2.06
CA GLY A 202 -15.65 10.79 -3.05
C GLY A 202 -15.10 11.99 -3.84
N ASN A 203 -15.71 13.17 -3.70
CA ASN A 203 -15.26 14.40 -4.37
C ASN A 203 -14.22 15.14 -3.53
N VAL A 204 -13.00 14.66 -3.55
CA VAL A 204 -11.88 15.31 -2.86
C VAL A 204 -11.31 16.40 -3.76
N PRO A 205 -11.20 17.66 -3.30
CA PRO A 205 -10.65 18.74 -4.10
C PRO A 205 -9.25 18.46 -4.62
N GLY A 206 -8.98 18.84 -5.85
CA GLY A 206 -7.67 18.67 -6.49
C GLY A 206 -7.35 17.24 -6.96
N MET A 207 -8.35 16.36 -7.04
CA MET A 207 -8.16 15.05 -7.68
C MET A 207 -7.87 15.17 -9.16
N ASN A 208 -6.93 14.37 -9.65
CA ASN A 208 -6.64 14.20 -11.05
C ASN A 208 -7.72 13.32 -11.71
N MET A 209 -8.76 13.97 -12.25
CA MET A 209 -9.86 13.28 -12.95
C MET A 209 -9.60 13.09 -14.44
N LYS A 210 -8.54 13.69 -14.97
CA LYS A 210 -8.22 13.67 -16.39
C LYS A 210 -6.94 12.89 -16.65
N ASN A 211 -7.09 11.65 -17.08
CA ASN A 211 -5.97 10.73 -17.41
C ASN A 211 -4.95 10.55 -16.29
N PRO A 212 -5.37 10.22 -15.05
CA PRO A 212 -4.43 9.97 -13.97
C PRO A 212 -3.52 8.78 -14.31
N PRO A 213 -2.28 8.74 -13.80
CA PRO A 213 -1.38 7.63 -14.05
C PRO A 213 -1.90 6.36 -13.39
N ARG A 214 -1.63 5.21 -14.02
CA ARG A 214 -1.91 3.88 -13.46
C ARG A 214 -0.64 3.28 -12.88
N LYS A 215 -0.77 2.70 -11.70
CA LYS A 215 0.32 2.07 -10.94
C LYS A 215 -0.22 0.84 -10.22
N ASP A 216 0.65 -0.09 -9.91
CA ASP A 216 0.41 -1.21 -8.99
C ASP A 216 1.14 -1.02 -7.66
N THR A 217 2.08 -0.06 -7.64
CA THR A 217 2.89 0.29 -6.46
C THR A 217 3.01 1.80 -6.35
N ILE A 218 2.81 2.33 -5.15
CA ILE A 218 2.91 3.77 -4.86
C ILE A 218 3.60 4.01 -3.52
N ILE A 219 4.45 5.03 -3.46
CA ILE A 219 5.05 5.48 -2.19
C ILE A 219 4.04 6.36 -1.45
N ILE A 220 3.60 5.92 -0.27
CA ILE A 220 2.82 6.75 0.64
C ILE A 220 3.79 7.59 1.46
N PRO A 221 3.75 8.92 1.31
CA PRO A 221 4.70 9.79 2.00
C PRO A 221 4.45 9.80 3.51
N THR A 222 5.51 9.97 4.26
CA THR A 222 5.42 10.17 5.72
C THR A 222 4.61 11.42 6.03
N GLY A 223 3.63 11.30 6.92
CA GLY A 223 2.72 12.41 7.27
C GLY A 223 1.76 12.79 6.14
N GLY A 224 1.61 11.92 5.13
CA GLY A 224 0.81 12.16 3.95
C GLY A 224 -0.16 11.04 3.62
N TYR A 225 -0.72 11.13 2.41
CA TYR A 225 -1.67 10.15 1.89
C TYR A 225 -1.66 10.07 0.36
N ALA A 226 -2.23 9.00 -0.17
CA ALA A 226 -2.60 8.87 -1.57
C ALA A 226 -4.08 8.46 -1.69
N VAL A 227 -4.79 9.05 -2.65
CA VAL A 227 -6.13 8.61 -3.06
C VAL A 227 -5.99 7.83 -4.35
N VAL A 228 -6.44 6.59 -4.35
CA VAL A 228 -6.42 5.73 -5.53
C VAL A 228 -7.81 5.16 -5.82
N ARG A 229 -8.06 4.82 -7.10
CA ARG A 229 -9.29 4.14 -7.53
C ARG A 229 -8.98 2.88 -8.30
N ILE A 230 -9.80 1.85 -8.07
CA ILE A 230 -9.86 0.63 -8.87
C ILE A 230 -11.30 0.35 -9.28
N ARG A 231 -11.46 -0.48 -10.31
CA ARG A 231 -12.71 -1.24 -10.55
C ARG A 231 -12.53 -2.61 -9.93
N SER A 232 -13.47 -3.06 -9.09
CA SER A 232 -13.44 -4.40 -8.50
C SER A 232 -14.05 -5.42 -9.47
N ASP A 233 -13.35 -5.67 -10.56
CA ASP A 233 -13.77 -6.54 -11.66
C ASP A 233 -12.93 -7.82 -11.80
N ASN A 234 -12.05 -8.05 -10.84
CA ASN A 234 -11.13 -9.20 -10.80
C ASN A 234 -11.35 -10.04 -9.53
N PRO A 235 -12.37 -10.92 -9.48
CA PRO A 235 -12.65 -11.73 -8.30
C PRO A 235 -11.44 -12.53 -7.83
N GLY A 236 -11.05 -12.37 -6.56
CA GLY A 236 -9.86 -13.01 -6.03
C GLY A 236 -9.50 -12.60 -4.61
N TRP A 237 -8.47 -13.24 -4.08
CA TRP A 237 -7.81 -12.89 -2.82
C TRP A 237 -6.49 -12.17 -3.15
N TRP A 238 -6.51 -10.84 -3.13
CA TRP A 238 -5.41 -10.01 -3.57
C TRP A 238 -4.63 -9.46 -2.39
N PHE A 239 -3.34 -9.78 -2.36
CA PHE A 239 -2.46 -9.32 -1.31
C PHE A 239 -2.10 -7.84 -1.52
N MET A 240 -2.18 -7.05 -0.47
CA MET A 240 -1.78 -5.65 -0.46
C MET A 240 -0.80 -5.42 0.68
N HIS A 241 0.39 -4.91 0.39
CA HIS A 241 1.46 -4.86 1.37
C HIS A 241 2.50 -3.77 1.11
N CYS A 242 3.24 -3.40 2.14
CA CYS A 242 4.46 -2.62 1.97
C CYS A 242 5.52 -3.47 1.26
N HIS A 243 6.16 -2.93 0.23
CA HIS A 243 7.19 -3.63 -0.54
C HIS A 243 8.60 -3.54 0.09
N ILE A 244 8.74 -2.93 1.25
CA ILE A 244 9.91 -3.08 2.11
C ILE A 244 9.71 -4.37 2.89
N GLU A 245 10.52 -5.39 2.62
CA GLU A 245 10.35 -6.74 3.20
C GLU A 245 10.29 -6.76 4.73
N MET A 246 11.15 -5.98 5.40
CA MET A 246 11.12 -5.88 6.86
C MET A 246 9.80 -5.34 7.40
N HIS A 247 9.15 -4.44 6.67
CA HIS A 247 7.84 -3.90 7.03
C HIS A 247 6.74 -4.92 6.80
N LEU A 248 6.76 -5.60 5.65
CA LEU A 248 5.86 -6.71 5.34
C LEU A 248 5.95 -7.79 6.42
N LEU A 249 7.15 -8.26 6.74
CA LEU A 249 7.39 -9.30 7.75
C LEU A 249 6.97 -8.85 9.16
N SER A 250 7.04 -7.55 9.44
CA SER A 250 6.56 -7.01 10.71
C SER A 250 5.04 -6.91 10.78
N GLY A 251 4.32 -7.14 9.67
CA GLY A 251 2.86 -7.22 9.60
C GLY A 251 2.17 -6.08 8.83
N MET A 252 2.91 -5.28 8.03
CA MET A 252 2.32 -4.21 7.20
C MET A 252 1.73 -4.78 5.90
N ALA A 253 0.65 -5.52 6.05
CA ALA A 253 -0.06 -6.19 4.97
C ALA A 253 -1.53 -6.42 5.30
N MET A 254 -2.30 -6.73 4.27
CA MET A 254 -3.70 -7.13 4.33
C MET A 254 -4.09 -7.91 3.08
N VAL A 255 -5.27 -8.49 3.07
CA VAL A 255 -5.87 -9.16 1.91
C VAL A 255 -7.13 -8.42 1.49
N MET A 256 -7.27 -8.18 0.20
CA MET A 256 -8.53 -7.77 -0.41
C MET A 256 -9.24 -9.04 -0.91
N ASN A 257 -10.36 -9.38 -0.29
CA ASN A 257 -11.25 -10.45 -0.74
C ASN A 257 -12.28 -9.85 -1.69
N GLU A 258 -11.95 -9.87 -2.97
CA GLU A 258 -12.77 -9.25 -4.00
C GLU A 258 -13.80 -10.22 -4.54
N ALA A 259 -15.06 -9.78 -4.49
CA ALA A 259 -16.20 -10.51 -5.02
C ALA A 259 -16.25 -11.99 -4.59
N PRO A 260 -16.26 -12.31 -3.28
CA PRO A 260 -16.13 -13.69 -2.78
C PRO A 260 -17.14 -14.66 -3.34
N LEU A 261 -18.32 -14.17 -3.73
CA LEU A 261 -19.39 -14.98 -4.34
C LEU A 261 -19.19 -15.23 -5.86
N LYS A 262 -18.15 -14.64 -6.45
CA LYS A 262 -17.81 -14.77 -7.87
C LYS A 262 -16.48 -15.48 -8.09
N LEU A 263 -15.85 -15.98 -7.02
CA LEU A 263 -14.62 -16.75 -7.13
C LEU A 263 -14.83 -17.98 -8.02
N PRO A 264 -13.93 -18.26 -8.97
CA PRO A 264 -13.98 -19.48 -9.75
C PRO A 264 -13.77 -20.69 -8.84
N PRO A 265 -14.30 -21.89 -9.19
CA PRO A 265 -14.02 -23.10 -8.44
C PRO A 265 -12.51 -23.40 -8.47
N HIS A 266 -12.01 -23.94 -7.37
CA HIS A 266 -10.60 -24.33 -7.28
C HIS A 266 -10.27 -25.40 -8.31
N PRO A 267 -9.08 -25.34 -8.94
CA PRO A 267 -8.56 -26.47 -9.71
C PRO A 267 -8.51 -27.74 -8.86
N VAL A 268 -8.90 -28.88 -9.43
CA VAL A 268 -9.01 -30.17 -8.72
C VAL A 268 -7.65 -30.59 -8.14
N ASP A 269 -6.58 -30.23 -8.82
CA ASP A 269 -5.18 -30.54 -8.52
C ASP A 269 -4.41 -29.36 -7.91
N LEU A 270 -5.11 -28.41 -7.30
CA LEU A 270 -4.44 -27.32 -6.58
C LEU A 270 -3.56 -27.90 -5.49
N PRO A 271 -2.23 -27.65 -5.51
CA PRO A 271 -1.34 -28.15 -4.49
C PRO A 271 -1.78 -27.63 -3.12
N LYS A 272 -2.03 -28.53 -2.19
CA LYS A 272 -2.27 -28.17 -0.80
C LYS A 272 -0.91 -27.82 -0.18
N CYS A 273 -0.74 -26.54 0.20
CA CYS A 273 0.39 -26.15 1.03
C CYS A 273 0.23 -26.87 2.37
N GLU A 274 1.19 -27.74 2.71
CA GLU A 274 1.22 -28.39 4.02
C GLU A 274 1.28 -27.35 5.14
N ASN A 275 0.75 -27.70 6.29
CA ASN A 275 0.71 -26.79 7.44
C ASN A 275 2.13 -26.34 7.81
N LEU A 276 2.45 -25.07 7.53
CA LEU A 276 3.76 -24.46 7.75
C LEU A 276 4.27 -24.59 9.22
N ILE A 277 3.36 -24.82 10.18
CA ILE A 277 3.70 -25.06 11.58
C ILE A 277 4.51 -26.35 11.75
N ASN A 278 4.29 -27.36 10.92
CA ASN A 278 5.02 -28.62 10.99
C ASN A 278 6.41 -28.52 10.35
N ILE A 279 6.59 -27.66 9.35
CA ILE A 279 7.89 -27.44 8.68
C ILE A 279 8.88 -26.75 9.64
N THR A 280 8.41 -25.85 10.50
CA THR A 280 9.28 -25.16 11.48
C THR A 280 9.83 -26.07 12.58
N ARG A 281 9.21 -27.22 12.84
CA ARG A 281 9.74 -28.22 13.79
C ARG A 281 10.83 -29.12 13.17
N ALA A 282 10.85 -29.25 11.84
CA ALA A 282 11.82 -30.09 11.14
C ALA A 282 13.13 -29.36 10.76
N THR A 283 13.16 -28.01 10.77
CA THR A 283 14.32 -27.23 10.32
C THR A 283 14.87 -26.31 11.41
N THR A 284 15.14 -26.86 12.60
CA THR A 284 15.70 -26.10 13.75
C THR A 284 17.19 -25.76 13.62
N TRP A 285 17.82 -25.93 12.48
CA TRP A 285 19.23 -25.57 12.29
C TRP A 285 19.42 -24.75 11.00
N TRP A 286 19.69 -23.44 11.17
CA TRP A 286 20.18 -22.50 10.16
C TRP A 286 19.24 -22.14 8.99
N THR A 287 18.80 -20.90 8.88
CA THR A 287 18.14 -20.19 7.76
C THR A 287 16.64 -19.94 7.81
N GLY A 288 15.98 -20.14 8.95
CA GLY A 288 14.50 -20.20 9.07
C GLY A 288 13.66 -19.04 8.46
N LYS A 289 14.16 -17.80 8.39
CA LYS A 289 13.33 -16.68 7.93
C LYS A 289 13.31 -16.45 6.42
N ALA A 290 14.43 -16.68 5.74
CA ALA A 290 14.51 -16.52 4.28
C ALA A 290 13.80 -17.64 3.53
N PHE A 291 13.86 -18.87 4.06
CA PHE A 291 13.17 -20.05 3.50
C PHE A 291 11.65 -19.94 3.64
N PHE A 292 11.19 -19.37 4.75
CA PHE A 292 9.77 -19.10 5.01
C PHE A 292 9.16 -18.15 3.97
N LEU A 293 9.88 -17.09 3.61
CA LEU A 293 9.44 -16.16 2.59
C LEU A 293 9.39 -16.80 1.20
N PHE A 294 10.40 -17.61 0.88
CA PHE A 294 10.51 -18.24 -0.44
C PHE A 294 9.41 -19.27 -0.69
N TYR A 295 9.08 -20.06 0.32
CA TYR A 295 8.02 -21.07 0.24
C TYR A 295 6.63 -20.44 0.23
N TYR A 296 6.43 -19.40 1.03
CA TYR A 296 5.20 -18.62 1.06
C TYR A 296 4.97 -17.88 -0.25
N MET A 297 6.00 -17.29 -0.81
CA MET A 297 5.94 -16.67 -2.14
C MET A 297 5.70 -17.70 -3.25
N GLN A 298 6.16 -18.93 -3.12
CA GLN A 298 5.87 -19.99 -4.09
C GLN A 298 4.41 -20.47 -3.99
N CYS A 299 3.86 -20.66 -2.81
CA CYS A 299 2.45 -21.01 -2.64
C CYS A 299 1.53 -19.87 -3.17
N PHE A 300 1.89 -18.60 -2.95
CA PHE A 300 1.21 -17.47 -3.57
C PHE A 300 1.53 -17.27 -5.07
N ARG A 301 2.74 -17.59 -5.54
CA ARG A 301 3.11 -17.50 -6.96
C ARG A 301 2.33 -18.46 -7.87
N VAL A 302 2.00 -19.64 -7.41
CA VAL A 302 1.19 -20.59 -8.19
C VAL A 302 -0.20 -20.03 -8.48
N GLN A 303 -0.74 -19.17 -7.62
CA GLN A 303 -2.01 -18.47 -7.84
C GLN A 303 -1.90 -17.29 -8.82
N LEU A 304 -0.76 -16.59 -8.85
CA LEU A 304 -0.55 -15.42 -9.73
C LEU A 304 -0.30 -15.78 -11.20
N TYR A 305 0.24 -16.97 -11.49
CA TYR A 305 0.60 -17.36 -12.86
C TYR A 305 -0.57 -17.84 -13.72
N ARG A 306 -1.74 -18.13 -13.14
CA ARG A 306 -2.92 -18.60 -13.90
C ARG A 306 -4.02 -17.54 -14.08
N SER A 307 -3.84 -16.33 -13.57
CA SER A 307 -4.77 -15.21 -13.80
C SER A 307 -4.39 -14.32 -14.98
N VAL A 308 -3.38 -14.71 -15.77
CA VAL A 308 -2.93 -14.03 -17.00
C VAL A 308 -2.90 -15.06 -18.12
N VAL A 309 -4.08 -15.48 -18.54
CA VAL A 309 -4.35 -16.05 -19.90
C VAL A 309 -5.74 -15.62 -20.31
#